data_31926f3a984792ec2e699bdb8642cb0c
#
_entry.id   31926f3a984792ec2e699bdb8642cb0c
#
_cell.length_a   1.000
_cell.length_b   1.000
_cell.length_c   1.000
_cell.angle_alpha   90.00
_cell.angle_beta   90.00
_cell.angle_gamma   90.00
#
_symmetry.space_group_name_H-M   'P 1'
#
loop_
_entity.id
_entity.type
_entity.pdbx_description
1 polymer ?
#
loop_
_entity_poly.entity_id
_entity_poly.type
_entity_poly.pdbx_seq_one_letter_code
_entity_poly.pdbx_strand_id
1 'polypeptide(L)'
;MADGIMIGEICIRTGCTSRTIRHYEAEGLLAPVATTPGGRKIYGEEAVSVIHSVQVLKRIGYSIKEIRGILSLAKSENTRDKKLTRKLRKFLSSSLVQIQNEIELLSAARDRVSDLLEKTKKCEGCGAQDCASCGKLKDLRTMGLLS
;
A
#
# COMPACT_ATOMS: atom_id res chain seq x y z
N MET A 1 -10.43 -13.01 30.10
CA MET A 1 -10.49 -13.88 28.89
C MET A 1 -9.87 -13.09 27.79
N ALA A 2 -8.87 -13.60 27.09
CA ALA A 2 -8.22 -12.83 26.04
C ALA A 2 -9.23 -12.66 24.87
N ASP A 3 -9.81 -11.48 24.77
CA ASP A 3 -10.59 -11.07 23.62
C ASP A 3 -9.65 -11.03 22.41
N GLY A 4 -9.72 -12.06 21.57
CA GLY A 4 -8.90 -12.19 20.38
C GLY A 4 -9.76 -12.50 19.18
N ILE A 5 -9.24 -12.21 18.01
CA ILE A 5 -9.89 -12.37 16.72
C ILE A 5 -9.36 -13.60 15.98
N MET A 6 -10.21 -14.23 15.19
CA MET A 6 -9.81 -15.34 14.33
C MET A 6 -9.34 -14.83 12.96
N ILE A 7 -8.61 -15.70 12.24
CA ILE A 7 -8.09 -15.38 10.90
C ILE A 7 -9.17 -14.88 9.93
N GLY A 8 -10.40 -15.40 10.01
CA GLY A 8 -11.53 -14.95 9.18
C GLY A 8 -11.88 -13.48 9.42
N GLU A 9 -11.92 -13.06 10.68
CA GLU A 9 -12.17 -11.67 11.08
C GLU A 9 -11.06 -10.75 10.58
N ILE A 10 -9.80 -11.18 10.73
CA ILE A 10 -8.65 -10.43 10.19
C ILE A 10 -8.78 -10.26 8.67
N CYS A 11 -9.18 -11.32 7.93
CA CYS A 11 -9.36 -11.24 6.48
C CYS A 11 -10.42 -10.20 6.09
N ILE A 12 -11.55 -10.17 6.80
CA ILE A 12 -12.65 -9.22 6.54
C ILE A 12 -12.16 -7.79 6.77
N ARG A 13 -11.48 -7.53 7.89
CA ARG A 13 -11.05 -6.19 8.31
C ARG A 13 -9.88 -5.63 7.51
N THR A 14 -9.03 -6.49 6.94
CA THR A 14 -7.81 -6.08 6.22
C THR A 14 -7.88 -6.26 4.70
N GLY A 15 -8.90 -6.97 4.20
CA GLY A 15 -8.98 -7.36 2.80
C GLY A 15 -7.95 -8.42 2.38
N CYS A 16 -7.20 -8.99 3.32
CA CYS A 16 -6.21 -10.03 3.03
C CYS A 16 -6.85 -11.42 2.93
N THR A 17 -6.24 -12.31 2.14
CA THR A 17 -6.62 -13.73 2.14
C THR A 17 -6.04 -14.46 3.35
N SER A 18 -6.67 -15.57 3.77
CA SER A 18 -6.12 -16.42 4.84
C SER A 18 -4.71 -16.94 4.50
N ARG A 19 -4.42 -17.17 3.22
CA ARG A 19 -3.08 -17.55 2.75
C ARG A 19 -2.06 -16.45 3.03
N THR A 20 -2.42 -15.20 2.76
CA THR A 20 -1.57 -14.03 3.03
C THR A 20 -1.28 -13.88 4.53
N ILE A 21 -2.32 -14.03 5.37
CA ILE A 21 -2.15 -13.96 6.83
C ILE A 21 -1.21 -15.05 7.34
N ARG A 22 -1.39 -16.30 6.88
CA ARG A 22 -0.51 -17.42 7.25
C ARG A 22 0.92 -17.20 6.77
N HIS A 23 1.10 -16.58 5.60
CA HIS A 23 2.44 -16.20 5.13
C HIS A 23 3.07 -15.16 6.04
N TYR A 24 2.34 -14.12 6.45
CA TYR A 24 2.86 -13.12 7.39
C TYR A 24 3.18 -13.71 8.76
N GLU A 25 2.40 -14.69 9.21
CA GLU A 25 2.71 -15.45 10.42
C GLU A 25 4.01 -16.28 10.27
N ALA A 26 4.15 -17.01 9.17
CA ALA A 26 5.36 -17.80 8.87
C ALA A 26 6.61 -16.91 8.78
N GLU A 27 6.46 -15.68 8.29
CA GLU A 27 7.53 -14.68 8.24
C GLU A 27 7.76 -13.97 9.59
N GLY A 28 7.00 -14.32 10.64
CA GLY A 28 7.17 -13.75 11.98
C GLY A 28 6.69 -12.30 12.13
N LEU A 29 5.86 -11.82 11.21
CA LEU A 29 5.22 -10.49 11.31
C LEU A 29 4.04 -10.51 12.30
N LEU A 30 3.38 -11.66 12.43
CA LEU A 30 2.26 -11.92 13.31
C LEU A 30 2.55 -13.15 14.16
N ALA A 31 1.97 -13.18 15.36
CA ALA A 31 1.96 -14.38 16.19
C ALA A 31 0.57 -14.55 16.81
N PRO A 32 0.04 -15.78 16.89
CA PRO A 32 -1.18 -16.03 17.63
C PRO A 32 -0.92 -15.80 19.13
N VAL A 33 -1.91 -15.28 19.83
CA VAL A 33 -1.87 -15.07 21.29
C VAL A 33 -2.39 -16.30 22.04
N ALA A 34 -3.23 -17.12 21.35
CA ALA A 34 -3.78 -18.35 21.91
C ALA A 34 -4.19 -19.33 20.77
N THR A 35 -4.54 -20.53 21.17
CA THR A 35 -5.13 -21.54 20.30
C THR A 35 -6.36 -22.14 20.99
N THR A 36 -7.46 -22.26 20.28
CA THR A 36 -8.66 -22.91 20.80
C THR A 36 -8.44 -24.41 21.02
N PRO A 37 -9.27 -25.10 21.82
CA PRO A 37 -9.22 -26.57 21.97
C PRO A 37 -9.35 -27.31 20.63
N GLY A 38 -10.02 -26.71 19.63
CA GLY A 38 -10.14 -27.24 18.26
C GLY A 38 -8.98 -26.86 17.33
N GLY A 39 -7.85 -26.36 17.85
CA GLY A 39 -6.64 -26.07 17.08
C GLY A 39 -6.70 -24.77 16.25
N ARG A 40 -7.71 -23.93 16.43
CA ARG A 40 -7.83 -22.65 15.71
C ARG A 40 -7.02 -21.57 16.42
N LYS A 41 -6.20 -20.85 15.67
CA LYS A 41 -5.39 -19.76 16.19
C LYS A 41 -6.23 -18.52 16.46
N ILE A 42 -5.94 -17.88 17.59
CA ILE A 42 -6.51 -16.62 18.03
C ILE A 42 -5.40 -15.57 18.00
N TYR A 43 -5.67 -14.39 17.47
CA TYR A 43 -4.73 -13.27 17.36
C TYR A 43 -5.25 -12.10 18.19
N GLY A 44 -4.37 -11.25 18.69
CA GLY A 44 -4.76 -10.00 19.33
C GLY A 44 -5.32 -9.00 18.32
N GLU A 45 -6.06 -8.02 18.80
CA GLU A 45 -6.64 -6.93 17.98
C GLU A 45 -5.57 -6.14 17.22
N GLU A 46 -4.37 -6.03 17.78
CA GLU A 46 -3.22 -5.38 17.16
C GLU A 46 -2.79 -6.04 15.83
N ALA A 47 -3.17 -7.29 15.57
CA ALA A 47 -2.86 -7.98 14.32
C ALA A 47 -3.38 -7.23 13.10
N VAL A 48 -4.56 -6.60 13.21
CA VAL A 48 -5.15 -5.81 12.12
C VAL A 48 -4.28 -4.59 11.81
N SER A 49 -3.86 -3.85 12.82
CA SER A 49 -3.00 -2.68 12.67
C SER A 49 -1.63 -3.04 12.10
N VAL A 50 -1.06 -4.18 12.53
CA VAL A 50 0.20 -4.69 12.00
C VAL A 50 0.06 -5.02 10.51
N ILE A 51 -1.03 -5.69 10.09
CA ILE A 51 -1.24 -6.04 8.69
C ILE A 51 -1.42 -4.79 7.83
N HIS A 52 -2.18 -3.80 8.27
CA HIS A 52 -2.29 -2.52 7.55
C HIS A 52 -0.91 -1.87 7.36
N SER A 53 -0.09 -1.84 8.41
CA SER A 53 1.28 -1.32 8.31
C SER A 53 2.12 -2.11 7.30
N VAL A 54 2.02 -3.45 7.29
CA VAL A 54 2.70 -4.32 6.33
C VAL A 54 2.23 -4.01 4.91
N GLN A 55 0.92 -3.86 4.68
CA GLN A 55 0.37 -3.54 3.36
C GLN A 55 0.89 -2.20 2.84
N VAL A 56 0.89 -1.17 3.67
CA VAL A 56 1.41 0.16 3.31
C VAL A 56 2.89 0.07 2.95
N LEU A 57 3.71 -0.54 3.80
CA LEU A 57 5.15 -0.67 3.56
C LEU A 57 5.47 -1.50 2.32
N LYS A 58 4.69 -2.54 2.05
CA LYS A 58 4.81 -3.32 0.81
C LYS A 58 4.48 -2.50 -0.44
N ARG A 59 3.46 -1.66 -0.39
CA ARG A 59 3.11 -0.76 -1.51
C ARG A 59 4.20 0.24 -1.83
N ILE A 60 4.97 0.67 -0.83
CA ILE A 60 6.12 1.57 -0.99
C ILE A 60 7.38 0.83 -1.48
N GLY A 61 7.31 -0.51 -1.62
CA GLY A 61 8.39 -1.33 -2.17
C GLY A 61 9.27 -2.06 -1.16
N TYR A 62 8.93 -2.02 0.14
CA TYR A 62 9.71 -2.76 1.14
C TYR A 62 9.48 -4.27 1.05
N SER A 63 10.55 -5.04 1.20
CA SER A 63 10.50 -6.50 1.32
C SER A 63 9.96 -6.92 2.69
N ILE A 64 9.37 -8.11 2.76
CA ILE A 64 8.89 -8.70 4.03
C ILE A 64 9.99 -8.74 5.10
N LYS A 65 11.22 -9.05 4.68
CA LYS A 65 12.38 -9.13 5.58
C LYS A 65 12.71 -7.77 6.22
N GLU A 66 12.65 -6.70 5.44
CA GLU A 66 12.86 -5.33 5.94
C GLU A 66 11.73 -4.92 6.88
N ILE A 67 10.47 -5.18 6.49
CA ILE A 67 9.29 -4.88 7.33
C ILE A 67 9.39 -5.61 8.67
N ARG A 68 9.77 -6.89 8.68
CA ARG A 68 9.99 -7.64 9.91
C ARG A 68 11.04 -6.97 10.80
N GLY A 69 12.16 -6.56 10.21
CA GLY A 69 13.20 -5.82 10.93
C GLY A 69 12.65 -4.56 11.61
N ILE A 70 11.79 -3.81 10.94
CA ILE A 70 11.18 -2.58 11.45
C ILE A 70 10.22 -2.88 12.61
N LEU A 71 9.31 -3.84 12.40
CA LEU A 71 8.32 -4.20 13.42
C LEU A 71 8.99 -4.78 14.68
N SER A 72 10.07 -5.54 14.53
CA SER A 72 10.85 -6.03 15.68
C SER A 72 11.51 -4.90 16.46
N LEU A 73 11.97 -3.85 15.75
CA LEU A 73 12.51 -2.65 16.38
C LEU A 73 11.45 -1.86 17.16
N ALA A 74 10.23 -1.76 16.60
CA ALA A 74 9.12 -1.06 17.24
C ALA A 74 8.58 -1.80 18.49
N LYS A 75 8.69 -3.13 18.51
CA LYS A 75 8.28 -3.98 19.66
C LYS A 75 9.32 -4.05 20.79
N SER A 76 10.55 -3.60 20.52
CA SER A 76 11.61 -3.63 21.53
C SER A 76 11.30 -2.63 22.63
N GLU A 77 11.07 -3.12 23.85
CA GLU A 77 10.82 -2.30 25.05
C GLU A 77 12.02 -1.40 25.42
N ASN A 78 13.16 -1.64 24.79
CA ASN A 78 14.40 -0.91 25.06
C ASN A 78 14.52 0.34 24.16
N THR A 79 13.53 1.24 24.27
CA THR A 79 13.50 2.55 23.57
C THR A 79 14.68 3.47 23.95
N ARG A 80 15.50 3.09 24.95
CA ARG A 80 16.72 3.81 25.35
C ARG A 80 17.93 3.51 24.48
N ASP A 81 17.88 2.51 23.58
CA ASP A 81 18.97 2.26 22.62
C ASP A 81 18.95 3.33 21.50
N LYS A 82 19.82 4.32 21.68
CA LYS A 82 20.02 5.43 20.72
C LYS A 82 20.34 4.92 19.29
N LYS A 83 21.02 3.78 19.16
CA LYS A 83 21.37 3.19 17.87
C LYS A 83 20.12 2.65 17.16
N LEU A 84 19.23 2.03 17.92
CA LEU A 84 17.96 1.51 17.46
C LEU A 84 17.03 2.63 17.01
N THR A 85 16.84 3.63 17.86
CA THR A 85 16.04 4.83 17.55
C THR A 85 16.55 5.55 16.28
N ARG A 86 17.88 5.64 16.11
CA ARG A 86 18.47 6.22 14.91
C ARG A 86 18.16 5.41 13.65
N LYS A 87 18.21 4.08 13.70
CA LYS A 87 17.86 3.20 12.58
C LYS A 87 16.39 3.34 12.20
N LEU A 88 15.50 3.32 13.19
CA LEU A 88 14.05 3.51 12.96
C LEU A 88 13.77 4.90 12.36
N ARG A 89 14.37 5.96 12.91
CA ARG A 89 14.21 7.31 12.38
C ARG A 89 14.69 7.43 10.93
N LYS A 90 15.87 6.88 10.61
CA LYS A 90 16.39 6.86 9.23
C LYS A 90 15.42 6.14 8.29
N PHE A 91 14.89 5.00 8.72
CA PHE A 91 13.90 4.24 7.97
C PHE A 91 12.63 5.06 7.73
N LEU A 92 12.02 5.62 8.78
CA LEU A 92 10.81 6.43 8.66
C LEU A 92 11.02 7.66 7.76
N SER A 93 12.19 8.30 7.85
CA SER A 93 12.54 9.43 6.97
C SER A 93 12.63 8.99 5.50
N SER A 94 13.27 7.85 5.20
CA SER A 94 13.34 7.35 3.81
C SER A 94 11.96 6.93 3.29
N SER A 95 11.13 6.32 4.13
CA SER A 95 9.74 5.99 3.76
C SER A 95 8.92 7.23 3.44
N LEU A 96 9.08 8.29 4.23
CA LEU A 96 8.37 9.55 3.99
C LEU A 96 8.75 10.16 2.64
N VAL A 97 10.04 10.17 2.28
CA VAL A 97 10.51 10.66 0.97
C VAL A 97 9.92 9.81 -0.17
N GLN A 98 9.90 8.49 -0.03
CA GLN A 98 9.31 7.61 -1.06
C GLN A 98 7.82 7.87 -1.26
N ILE A 99 7.06 8.01 -0.16
CA ILE A 99 5.63 8.34 -0.22
C ILE A 99 5.42 9.70 -0.90
N GLN A 100 6.25 10.70 -0.59
CA GLN A 100 6.15 12.02 -1.19
C GLN A 100 6.38 11.96 -2.70
N ASN A 101 7.41 11.24 -3.16
CA ASN A 101 7.69 11.05 -4.58
C ASN A 101 6.53 10.34 -5.30
N GLU A 102 5.90 9.35 -4.67
CA GLU A 102 4.74 8.63 -5.21
C GLU A 102 3.53 9.58 -5.34
N ILE A 103 3.28 10.41 -4.34
CA ILE A 103 2.21 11.42 -4.37
C ILE A 103 2.43 12.40 -5.52
N GLU A 104 3.65 12.88 -5.72
CA GLU A 104 3.99 13.79 -6.81
C GLU A 104 3.77 13.14 -8.18
N LEU A 105 4.22 11.89 -8.35
CA LEU A 105 4.01 11.13 -9.58
C LEU A 105 2.52 10.92 -9.89
N LEU A 106 1.75 10.49 -8.88
CA LEU A 106 0.31 10.28 -9.04
C LEU A 106 -0.45 11.58 -9.29
N SER A 107 -0.03 12.68 -8.67
CA SER A 107 -0.60 14.00 -8.91
C SER A 107 -0.37 14.44 -10.36
N ALA A 108 0.85 14.29 -10.87
CA ALA A 108 1.17 14.61 -12.26
C ALA A 108 0.38 13.73 -13.25
N ALA A 109 0.23 12.43 -12.95
CA ALA A 109 -0.57 11.52 -13.77
C ALA A 109 -2.06 11.91 -13.78
N ARG A 110 -2.62 12.26 -12.61
CA ARG A 110 -4.00 12.76 -12.49
C ARG A 110 -4.22 14.02 -13.34
N ASP A 111 -3.30 14.96 -13.28
CA ASP A 111 -3.43 16.23 -13.99
C ASP A 111 -3.39 16.02 -15.52
N ARG A 112 -2.54 15.10 -15.99
CA ARG A 112 -2.52 14.68 -17.40
C ARG A 112 -3.85 14.04 -17.83
N VAL A 113 -4.38 13.12 -17.04
CA VAL A 113 -5.67 12.47 -17.31
C VAL A 113 -6.81 13.49 -17.33
N SER A 114 -6.80 14.45 -16.38
CA SER A 114 -7.79 15.53 -16.35
C SER A 114 -7.73 16.43 -17.58
N ASP A 115 -6.53 16.80 -18.03
CA ASP A 115 -6.34 17.59 -19.25
C ASP A 115 -6.86 16.86 -20.50
N LEU A 116 -6.56 15.56 -20.59
CA LEU A 116 -7.07 14.72 -21.69
C LEU A 116 -8.60 14.60 -21.66
N LEU A 117 -9.18 14.45 -20.47
CA LEU A 117 -10.63 14.41 -20.29
C LEU A 117 -11.29 15.71 -20.76
N GLU A 118 -10.75 16.85 -20.39
CA GLU A 118 -11.27 18.15 -20.84
C GLU A 118 -11.11 18.36 -22.36
N LYS A 119 -10.01 17.91 -22.92
CA LYS A 119 -9.80 17.95 -24.39
C LYS A 119 -10.82 17.06 -25.12
N THR A 120 -11.10 15.87 -24.60
CA THR A 120 -12.08 14.93 -25.24
C THR A 120 -13.52 15.43 -25.09
N LYS A 121 -13.91 16.03 -23.97
CA LYS A 121 -15.24 16.66 -23.83
C LYS A 121 -15.51 17.71 -24.90
N LYS A 122 -14.51 18.50 -25.26
CA LYS A 122 -14.61 19.49 -26.35
C LYS A 122 -14.81 18.87 -27.73
N CYS A 123 -14.58 17.55 -27.88
CA CYS A 123 -14.78 16.82 -29.12
C CYS A 123 -16.19 16.23 -29.24
N GLU A 124 -16.96 16.07 -28.17
CA GLU A 124 -18.33 15.52 -28.21
C GLU A 124 -19.30 16.37 -29.05
N GLY A 125 -19.05 17.68 -29.20
CA GLY A 125 -19.82 18.60 -30.04
C GLY A 125 -19.10 19.01 -31.34
N CYS A 126 -18.03 18.34 -31.72
CA CYS A 126 -17.21 18.73 -32.85
C CYS A 126 -17.80 18.22 -34.18
N GLY A 127 -18.22 19.12 -35.05
CA GLY A 127 -18.68 18.78 -36.40
C GLY A 127 -17.58 18.47 -37.42
N ALA A 128 -16.34 18.21 -36.97
CA ALA A 128 -15.22 17.91 -37.85
C ALA A 128 -15.37 16.50 -38.51
N GLN A 129 -15.28 16.41 -39.83
CA GLN A 129 -15.38 15.15 -40.56
C GLN A 129 -14.13 14.26 -40.41
N ASP A 130 -13.01 14.81 -40.01
CA ASP A 130 -11.74 14.07 -39.79
C ASP A 130 -11.04 14.48 -38.54
N CYS A 131 -11.02 13.54 -37.56
CA CYS A 131 -10.24 13.69 -36.34
C CYS A 131 -8.73 13.55 -36.56
N ALA A 132 -8.29 13.03 -37.71
CA ALA A 132 -6.89 12.82 -38.03
C ALA A 132 -6.12 14.13 -38.21
N SER A 133 -6.80 15.15 -38.76
CA SER A 133 -6.24 16.48 -38.99
C SER A 133 -6.47 17.45 -37.84
N CYS A 134 -7.25 17.05 -36.81
CA CYS A 134 -7.61 17.89 -35.69
C CYS A 134 -6.44 18.05 -34.72
N GLY A 135 -5.87 19.26 -34.63
CA GLY A 135 -4.77 19.57 -33.70
C GLY A 135 -5.10 19.40 -32.22
N LYS A 136 -6.40 19.30 -31.86
CA LYS A 136 -6.84 19.11 -30.45
C LYS A 136 -6.55 17.72 -29.89
N LEU A 137 -6.40 16.70 -30.74
CA LEU A 137 -6.13 15.31 -30.36
C LEU A 137 -4.68 14.89 -30.66
N LYS A 138 -3.83 15.81 -31.09
CA LYS A 138 -2.43 15.53 -31.40
C LYS A 138 -1.68 14.91 -30.22
N ASP A 139 -1.99 15.36 -29.01
CA ASP A 139 -1.40 14.84 -27.78
C ASP A 139 -1.77 13.38 -27.49
N LEU A 140 -3.01 12.96 -27.83
CA LEU A 140 -3.45 11.56 -27.67
C LEU A 140 -2.74 10.61 -28.63
N ARG A 141 -2.38 11.09 -29.83
CA ARG A 141 -1.57 10.32 -30.81
C ARG A 141 -0.12 10.20 -30.36
N THR A 142 0.49 11.26 -29.87
CA THR A 142 1.86 11.22 -29.35
C THR A 142 2.01 10.30 -28.14
N MET A 143 0.92 10.05 -27.42
CA MET A 143 0.87 9.10 -26.29
C MET A 143 0.51 7.66 -26.72
N GLY A 144 0.31 7.39 -28.03
CA GLY A 144 -0.06 6.06 -28.55
C GLY A 144 -1.47 5.59 -28.16
N LEU A 145 -2.34 6.49 -27.73
CA LEU A 145 -3.73 6.18 -27.32
C LEU A 145 -4.71 6.19 -28.49
N LEU A 146 -4.31 6.73 -29.64
CA LEU A 146 -5.05 6.69 -30.89
C LEU A 146 -4.11 6.23 -32.00
N SER A 147 -4.47 5.16 -32.66
CA SER A 147 -3.83 4.65 -33.89
C SER A 147 -4.25 5.47 -35.12
#